data_0f36ef2ed3b152374ac35dd7ff3cc4f6
#
_entry.id   0f36ef2ed3b152374ac35dd7ff3cc4f6
#
_cell.length_a   1.000
_cell.length_b   1.000
_cell.length_c   1.000
_cell.angle_alpha   90.00
_cell.angle_beta   90.00
_cell.angle_gamma   90.00
#
_symmetry.space_group_name_H-M   'P 1'
#
loop_
_entity.id
_entity.type
_entity.pdbx_description
1 polymer ?
#
loop_
_entity_poly.entity_id
_entity_poly.type
_entity_poly.pdbx_seq_one_letter_code
_entity_poly.pdbx_strand_id
1 'polypeptide(L)'
;MSLTIGVDVGGTKIAAGVVDEKGSIVEMVKRPTPAANASGTIEAISDAIRELLTRHDVDAVGIGAAGFIEESRSSVMFAPNLAWREEPVARQVEERTGKTVFVENDANAAVWAETKLGAGRGHDHVILITIGTGIGAGVVLNGQLYRGRWGMAGEPGHYRVVPDGRLCGCGNRGCWEQYASGSALAAEARDFARRSPGGAVRLLQLAGGTVEGITGHEVTVAAREGDAAALRCFEIIGRWLGEGLADLAAILDPGCFVLGGGVSEAGDLFLDRVREAFDHGLTGRQFRPHASVVLAELGPDAGLIGAADLARKRLARLDPVNPGAEGRTRGQAASQTTAP
;
A
#
# COMPACT_ATOMS: atom_id res chain seq x y z
N MET A 1 7.39 14.09 24.35
CA MET A 1 7.31 13.15 23.21
C MET A 1 5.84 13.01 22.85
N SER A 2 5.46 13.38 21.65
CA SER A 2 4.10 13.22 21.15
C SER A 2 3.90 11.74 20.77
N LEU A 3 2.95 11.07 21.41
CA LEU A 3 2.55 9.71 21.10
C LEU A 3 1.24 9.73 20.34
N THR A 4 1.11 8.87 19.33
CA THR A 4 -0.14 8.66 18.59
C THR A 4 -0.40 7.16 18.46
N ILE A 5 -1.66 6.77 18.34
CA ILE A 5 -2.00 5.40 18.01
C ILE A 5 -2.18 5.28 16.49
N GLY A 6 -1.50 4.31 15.90
CA GLY A 6 -1.79 3.83 14.54
C GLY A 6 -2.58 2.54 14.61
N VAL A 7 -3.55 2.41 13.74
CA VAL A 7 -4.35 1.18 13.59
C VAL A 7 -4.28 0.73 12.14
N ASP A 8 -3.93 -0.50 11.91
CA ASP A 8 -4.00 -1.17 10.60
C ASP A 8 -5.16 -2.17 10.61
N VAL A 9 -6.14 -1.96 9.72
CA VAL A 9 -7.37 -2.74 9.66
C VAL A 9 -7.37 -3.59 8.40
N GLY A 10 -6.92 -4.83 8.55
CA GLY A 10 -7.02 -5.85 7.51
C GLY A 10 -8.31 -6.67 7.60
N GLY A 11 -8.60 -7.47 6.56
CA GLY A 11 -9.78 -8.33 6.53
C GLY A 11 -9.80 -9.47 7.56
N THR A 12 -8.65 -9.81 8.16
CA THR A 12 -8.54 -10.92 9.13
C THR A 12 -7.99 -10.49 10.49
N LYS A 13 -7.25 -9.39 10.52
CA LYS A 13 -6.52 -8.91 11.72
C LYS A 13 -6.57 -7.40 11.79
N ILE A 14 -6.80 -6.87 13.00
CA ILE A 14 -6.60 -5.48 13.39
C ILE A 14 -5.33 -5.43 14.23
N ALA A 15 -4.40 -4.54 13.89
CA ALA A 15 -3.23 -4.22 14.71
C ALA A 15 -3.32 -2.75 15.14
N ALA A 16 -3.24 -2.47 16.43
CA ALA A 16 -3.18 -1.12 16.98
C ALA A 16 -1.88 -0.95 17.77
N GLY A 17 -1.17 0.15 17.55
CA GLY A 17 0.13 0.39 18.20
C GLY A 17 0.32 1.85 18.57
N VAL A 18 0.95 2.08 19.72
CA VAL A 18 1.42 3.39 20.14
C VAL A 18 2.74 3.69 19.44
N VAL A 19 2.81 4.80 18.74
CA VAL A 19 3.94 5.18 17.89
C VAL A 19 4.49 6.54 18.31
N ASP A 20 5.80 6.62 18.51
CA ASP A 20 6.51 7.87 18.80
C ASP A 20 6.79 8.72 17.55
N GLU A 21 7.38 9.88 17.72
CA GLU A 21 7.73 10.82 16.64
C GLU A 21 8.79 10.27 15.67
N LYS A 22 9.53 9.24 16.09
CA LYS A 22 10.55 8.58 15.26
C LYS A 22 10.01 7.38 14.50
N GLY A 23 8.71 7.06 14.68
CA GLY A 23 8.07 5.90 14.08
C GLY A 23 8.31 4.60 14.83
N SER A 24 8.89 4.65 16.05
CA SER A 24 9.08 3.44 16.86
C SER A 24 7.76 3.04 17.51
N ILE A 25 7.42 1.76 17.38
CA ILE A 25 6.26 1.18 18.03
C ILE A 25 6.61 0.89 19.49
N VAL A 26 6.00 1.62 20.43
CA VAL A 26 6.24 1.48 21.87
C VAL A 26 5.50 0.28 22.43
N GLU A 27 4.26 0.07 21.99
CA GLU A 27 3.43 -1.07 22.37
C GLU A 27 2.45 -1.39 21.24
N MET A 28 2.10 -2.65 21.07
CA MET A 28 1.15 -3.12 20.05
C MET A 28 0.20 -4.16 20.62
N VAL A 29 -1.06 -4.05 20.24
CA VAL A 29 -2.10 -5.05 20.48
C VAL A 29 -2.69 -5.53 19.16
N LYS A 30 -3.12 -6.78 19.10
CA LYS A 30 -3.72 -7.39 17.92
C LYS A 30 -5.07 -8.00 18.26
N ARG A 31 -6.02 -7.91 17.34
CA ARG A 31 -7.38 -8.47 17.44
C ARG A 31 -7.77 -9.16 16.14
N PRO A 32 -8.60 -10.20 16.16
CA PRO A 32 -9.24 -10.69 14.95
C PRO A 32 -10.21 -9.63 14.39
N THR A 33 -10.35 -9.58 13.07
CA THR A 33 -11.30 -8.68 12.40
C THR A 33 -12.65 -9.38 12.22
N PRO A 34 -13.77 -8.89 12.81
CA PRO A 34 -15.11 -9.36 12.48
C PRO A 34 -15.59 -8.82 11.12
N ALA A 35 -14.89 -9.17 10.04
CA ALA A 35 -14.99 -8.52 8.72
C ALA A 35 -16.39 -8.46 8.13
N ALA A 36 -17.25 -9.44 8.44
CA ALA A 36 -18.66 -9.49 8.01
C ALA A 36 -19.62 -8.62 8.87
N ASN A 37 -19.11 -8.02 9.96
CA ASN A 37 -19.91 -7.22 10.89
C ASN A 37 -19.27 -5.82 11.05
N ALA A 38 -19.89 -4.81 10.40
CA ALA A 38 -19.37 -3.44 10.41
C ALA A 38 -19.23 -2.89 11.84
N SER A 39 -20.27 -2.98 12.65
CA SER A 39 -20.26 -2.51 14.05
C SER A 39 -19.28 -3.31 14.92
N GLY A 40 -19.17 -4.62 14.73
CA GLY A 40 -18.20 -5.46 15.44
C GLY A 40 -16.77 -5.10 15.11
N THR A 41 -16.47 -4.70 13.87
CA THR A 41 -15.15 -4.22 13.48
C THR A 41 -14.82 -2.89 14.18
N ILE A 42 -15.76 -1.95 14.24
CA ILE A 42 -15.60 -0.69 14.99
C ILE A 42 -15.36 -0.94 16.48
N GLU A 43 -16.11 -1.88 17.08
CA GLU A 43 -15.94 -2.22 18.48
C GLU A 43 -14.55 -2.83 18.75
N ALA A 44 -14.10 -3.77 17.90
CA ALA A 44 -12.76 -4.38 18.04
C ALA A 44 -11.63 -3.35 17.90
N ILE A 45 -11.76 -2.36 17.00
CA ILE A 45 -10.83 -1.23 16.87
C ILE A 45 -10.84 -0.41 18.16
N SER A 46 -12.04 -0.03 18.64
CA SER A 46 -12.19 0.81 19.84
C SER A 46 -11.67 0.13 21.09
N ASP A 47 -11.87 -1.19 21.23
CA ASP A 47 -11.33 -1.99 22.33
C ASP A 47 -9.79 -2.03 22.31
N ALA A 48 -9.19 -2.21 21.15
CA ALA A 48 -7.73 -2.20 21.01
C ALA A 48 -7.14 -0.81 21.37
N ILE A 49 -7.80 0.26 20.95
CA ILE A 49 -7.41 1.63 21.30
C ILE A 49 -7.58 1.88 22.80
N ARG A 50 -8.75 1.55 23.38
CA ARG A 50 -9.01 1.73 24.82
C ARG A 50 -7.99 0.99 25.69
N GLU A 51 -7.60 -0.23 25.31
CA GLU A 51 -6.57 -0.97 26.03
C GLU A 51 -5.24 -0.21 26.05
N LEU A 52 -4.80 0.35 24.95
CA LEU A 52 -3.57 1.14 24.88
C LEU A 52 -3.69 2.46 25.68
N LEU A 53 -4.85 3.09 25.67
CA LEU A 53 -5.13 4.33 26.41
C LEU A 53 -5.10 4.15 27.94
N THR A 54 -5.23 2.93 28.46
CA THR A 54 -5.06 2.68 29.89
C THR A 54 -3.61 2.85 30.37
N ARG A 55 -2.66 2.80 29.45
CA ARG A 55 -1.21 2.79 29.74
C ARG A 55 -0.45 3.96 29.12
N HIS A 56 -1.03 4.59 28.09
CA HIS A 56 -0.38 5.66 27.34
C HIS A 56 -1.33 6.85 27.14
N ASP A 57 -0.82 8.05 27.39
CA ASP A 57 -1.50 9.26 26.94
C ASP A 57 -1.05 9.57 25.52
N VAL A 58 -2.02 9.65 24.60
CA VAL A 58 -1.77 9.87 23.17
C VAL A 58 -2.58 11.07 22.66
N ASP A 59 -2.04 11.75 21.67
CA ASP A 59 -2.64 12.97 21.14
C ASP A 59 -3.80 12.69 20.16
N ALA A 60 -3.65 11.67 19.30
CA ALA A 60 -4.63 11.31 18.28
C ALA A 60 -4.51 9.84 17.86
N VAL A 61 -5.48 9.40 17.05
CA VAL A 61 -5.53 8.07 16.46
C VAL A 61 -5.58 8.18 14.92
N GLY A 62 -4.73 7.43 14.24
CA GLY A 62 -4.80 7.23 12.80
C GLY A 62 -5.23 5.80 12.48
N ILE A 63 -6.16 5.62 11.56
CA ILE A 63 -6.64 4.32 11.11
C ILE A 63 -6.31 4.14 9.63
N GLY A 64 -5.49 3.15 9.31
CA GLY A 64 -5.26 2.66 7.94
C GLY A 64 -6.24 1.54 7.63
N ALA A 65 -6.96 1.65 6.52
CA ALA A 65 -7.92 0.63 6.10
C ALA A 65 -7.88 0.40 4.59
N ALA A 66 -7.94 -0.87 4.16
CA ALA A 66 -8.04 -1.22 2.75
C ALA A 66 -9.40 -0.79 2.19
N GLY A 67 -9.40 0.22 1.31
CA GLY A 67 -10.63 0.73 0.69
C GLY A 67 -10.55 2.20 0.27
N PHE A 68 -11.67 2.70 -0.25
CA PHE A 68 -11.81 4.10 -0.65
C PHE A 68 -12.18 4.97 0.55
N ILE A 69 -11.31 5.90 0.87
CA ILE A 69 -11.48 6.85 1.97
C ILE A 69 -11.83 8.21 1.38
N GLU A 70 -12.92 8.81 1.82
CA GLU A 70 -13.34 10.13 1.34
C GLU A 70 -12.31 11.24 1.60
N GLU A 71 -12.51 12.39 0.97
CA GLU A 71 -11.60 13.53 1.04
C GLU A 71 -11.38 14.02 2.48
N SER A 72 -12.42 14.04 3.31
CA SER A 72 -12.38 14.53 4.70
C SER A 72 -11.59 13.61 5.66
N ARG A 73 -11.36 12.34 5.29
CA ARG A 73 -10.71 11.30 6.10
C ARG A 73 -11.49 10.91 7.35
N SER A 74 -12.82 10.92 7.25
CA SER A 74 -13.71 10.53 8.34
C SER A 74 -14.48 9.24 8.07
N SER A 75 -14.74 8.94 6.78
CA SER A 75 -15.57 7.80 6.38
C SER A 75 -14.88 6.92 5.36
N VAL A 76 -15.16 5.62 5.45
CA VAL A 76 -14.81 4.61 4.44
C VAL A 76 -15.99 4.45 3.50
N MET A 77 -15.84 4.88 2.25
CA MET A 77 -16.90 4.79 1.24
C MET A 77 -17.16 3.34 0.82
N PHE A 78 -16.10 2.58 0.67
CA PHE A 78 -16.14 1.17 0.28
C PHE A 78 -14.88 0.45 0.74
N ALA A 79 -15.03 -0.71 1.36
CA ALA A 79 -13.93 -1.61 1.69
C ALA A 79 -14.24 -3.01 1.11
N PRO A 80 -13.38 -3.57 0.23
CA PRO A 80 -13.67 -4.85 -0.43
C PRO A 80 -13.68 -6.03 0.55
N ASN A 81 -12.88 -5.97 1.60
CA ASN A 81 -12.66 -7.05 2.56
C ASN A 81 -13.40 -6.86 3.90
N LEU A 82 -14.20 -5.79 4.02
CA LEU A 82 -14.97 -5.46 5.22
C LEU A 82 -16.41 -5.12 4.84
N ALA A 83 -17.34 -5.28 5.77
CA ALA A 83 -18.74 -4.92 5.55
C ALA A 83 -19.02 -3.40 5.56
N TRP A 84 -17.99 -2.57 5.40
CA TRP A 84 -18.09 -1.13 5.41
C TRP A 84 -18.57 -0.56 4.07
N ARG A 85 -19.65 0.22 4.13
CA ARG A 85 -20.22 0.98 3.01
C ARG A 85 -20.68 2.32 3.55
N GLU A 86 -20.06 3.42 3.09
CA GLU A 86 -20.31 4.78 3.60
C GLU A 86 -20.22 4.85 5.14
N GLU A 87 -19.25 4.10 5.71
CA GLU A 87 -19.14 3.90 7.15
C GLU A 87 -18.42 5.08 7.80
N PRO A 88 -19.03 5.82 8.76
CA PRO A 88 -18.41 6.97 9.43
C PRO A 88 -17.44 6.53 10.54
N VAL A 89 -16.37 5.84 10.15
CA VAL A 89 -15.43 5.16 11.06
C VAL A 89 -14.82 6.11 12.08
N ALA A 90 -14.34 7.29 11.64
CA ALA A 90 -13.71 8.24 12.55
C ALA A 90 -14.66 8.62 13.68
N ARG A 91 -15.86 9.11 13.34
CA ARG A 91 -16.87 9.52 14.33
C ARG A 91 -17.20 8.42 15.31
N GLN A 92 -17.45 7.20 14.82
CA GLN A 92 -17.84 6.08 15.68
C GLN A 92 -16.73 5.66 16.65
N VAL A 93 -15.48 5.74 16.24
CA VAL A 93 -14.32 5.45 17.11
C VAL A 93 -14.08 6.61 18.07
N GLU A 94 -14.21 7.88 17.64
CA GLU A 94 -14.13 9.07 18.50
C GLU A 94 -15.14 9.00 19.65
N GLU A 95 -16.40 8.68 19.35
CA GLU A 95 -17.48 8.55 20.36
C GLU A 95 -17.16 7.48 21.42
N ARG A 96 -16.40 6.42 21.07
CA ARG A 96 -16.06 5.31 21.97
C ARG A 96 -14.74 5.50 22.72
N THR A 97 -13.83 6.32 22.20
CA THR A 97 -12.47 6.44 22.74
C THR A 97 -12.17 7.83 23.30
N GLY A 98 -12.95 8.85 22.96
CA GLY A 98 -12.72 10.24 23.35
C GLY A 98 -11.49 10.88 22.70
N LYS A 99 -10.89 10.24 21.68
CA LYS A 99 -9.70 10.76 20.96
C LYS A 99 -10.07 11.18 19.56
N THR A 100 -9.40 12.20 19.03
CA THR A 100 -9.54 12.61 17.62
C THR A 100 -9.02 11.52 16.70
N VAL A 101 -9.81 11.15 15.69
CA VAL A 101 -9.54 10.03 14.79
C VAL A 101 -9.47 10.49 13.33
N PHE A 102 -8.48 10.00 12.61
CA PHE A 102 -8.34 10.20 11.16
C PHE A 102 -8.25 8.84 10.47
N VAL A 103 -8.94 8.70 9.34
CA VAL A 103 -8.91 7.49 8.54
C VAL A 103 -8.13 7.74 7.26
N GLU A 104 -7.28 6.81 6.87
CA GLU A 104 -6.56 6.84 5.60
C GLU A 104 -6.61 5.45 4.93
N ASN A 105 -6.38 5.40 3.62
CA ASN A 105 -6.15 4.14 2.94
C ASN A 105 -4.83 3.52 3.44
N ASP A 106 -4.77 2.19 3.53
CA ASP A 106 -3.63 1.42 4.05
C ASP A 106 -2.34 1.63 3.24
N ALA A 107 -2.41 1.58 1.91
CA ALA A 107 -1.27 1.82 1.04
C ALA A 107 -0.80 3.29 1.07
N ASN A 108 -1.73 4.24 1.21
CA ASN A 108 -1.43 5.64 1.44
C ASN A 108 -0.69 5.87 2.77
N ALA A 109 -1.12 5.20 3.84
CA ALA A 109 -0.42 5.25 5.12
C ALA A 109 0.98 4.61 5.00
N ALA A 110 1.10 3.47 4.32
CA ALA A 110 2.37 2.80 4.12
C ALA A 110 3.36 3.64 3.28
N VAL A 111 2.94 4.26 2.16
CA VAL A 111 3.84 5.13 1.38
C VAL A 111 4.30 6.33 2.19
N TRP A 112 3.42 6.88 3.02
CA TRP A 112 3.78 7.98 3.90
C TRP A 112 4.88 7.57 4.88
N ALA A 113 4.74 6.42 5.55
CA ALA A 113 5.76 5.88 6.46
C ALA A 113 7.08 5.63 5.74
N GLU A 114 7.06 4.92 4.62
CA GLU A 114 8.27 4.61 3.84
C GLU A 114 8.97 5.88 3.32
N THR A 115 8.22 6.92 2.94
CA THR A 115 8.81 8.20 2.52
C THR A 115 9.47 8.95 3.68
N LYS A 116 8.91 8.88 4.88
CA LYS A 116 9.41 9.65 6.03
C LYS A 116 10.46 8.89 6.84
N LEU A 117 10.30 7.58 6.98
CA LEU A 117 11.02 6.76 7.96
C LEU A 117 11.70 5.53 7.35
N GLY A 118 11.32 5.12 6.14
CA GLY A 118 11.77 3.89 5.49
C GLY A 118 12.59 4.11 4.22
N ALA A 119 12.43 3.21 3.26
CA ALA A 119 13.22 3.11 2.03
C ALA A 119 13.08 4.32 1.08
N GLY A 120 12.00 5.10 1.20
CA GLY A 120 11.77 6.31 0.40
C GLY A 120 12.38 7.59 0.99
N ARG A 121 13.13 7.52 2.08
CA ARG A 121 13.75 8.72 2.71
C ARG A 121 14.65 9.47 1.74
N GLY A 122 14.57 10.80 1.78
CA GLY A 122 15.34 11.68 0.92
C GLY A 122 14.72 11.95 -0.44
N HIS A 123 13.58 11.35 -0.76
CA HIS A 123 12.83 11.61 -1.98
C HIS A 123 11.52 12.35 -1.69
N ASP A 124 11.22 13.37 -2.48
CA ASP A 124 9.95 14.12 -2.41
C ASP A 124 8.86 13.55 -3.34
N HIS A 125 9.24 12.65 -4.25
CA HIS A 125 8.36 11.97 -5.18
C HIS A 125 8.58 10.47 -5.04
N VAL A 126 7.68 9.80 -4.34
CA VAL A 126 7.76 8.36 -4.02
C VAL A 126 6.45 7.67 -4.39
N ILE A 127 6.55 6.53 -5.03
CA ILE A 127 5.41 5.64 -5.26
C ILE A 127 5.71 4.32 -4.55
N LEU A 128 4.85 3.95 -3.61
CA LEU A 128 4.84 2.61 -3.04
C LEU A 128 3.90 1.72 -3.85
N ILE A 129 4.36 0.52 -4.18
CA ILE A 129 3.54 -0.56 -4.75
C ILE A 129 3.50 -1.69 -3.74
N THR A 130 2.32 -2.02 -3.23
CA THR A 130 2.10 -3.17 -2.36
C THR A 130 1.70 -4.38 -3.19
N ILE A 131 2.51 -5.45 -3.16
CA ILE A 131 2.33 -6.67 -3.95
C ILE A 131 1.86 -7.77 -3.00
N GLY A 132 0.55 -7.99 -2.98
CA GLY A 132 -0.11 -9.01 -2.17
C GLY A 132 -1.01 -9.88 -3.02
N THR A 133 -2.22 -10.19 -2.56
CA THR A 133 -3.28 -10.84 -3.36
C THR A 133 -3.56 -10.04 -4.64
N GLY A 134 -3.64 -8.72 -4.53
CA GLY A 134 -3.70 -7.77 -5.64
C GLY A 134 -2.50 -6.82 -5.64
N ILE A 135 -2.64 -5.67 -6.29
CA ILE A 135 -1.70 -4.56 -6.27
C ILE A 135 -2.40 -3.32 -5.70
N GLY A 136 -1.92 -2.84 -4.56
CA GLY A 136 -2.25 -1.52 -4.05
C GLY A 136 -1.10 -0.54 -4.29
N ALA A 137 -1.37 0.75 -4.14
CA ALA A 137 -0.31 1.75 -4.17
C ALA A 137 -0.64 2.98 -3.32
N GLY A 138 0.41 3.70 -2.96
CA GLY A 138 0.32 5.04 -2.42
C GLY A 138 1.30 5.95 -3.15
N VAL A 139 0.98 7.24 -3.21
CA VAL A 139 1.74 8.22 -3.99
C VAL A 139 2.04 9.44 -3.14
N VAL A 140 3.31 9.82 -3.08
CA VAL A 140 3.79 11.07 -2.50
C VAL A 140 4.37 11.93 -3.62
N LEU A 141 3.88 13.16 -3.77
CA LEU A 141 4.37 14.15 -4.73
C LEU A 141 4.71 15.45 -3.99
N ASN A 142 5.87 16.03 -4.28
CA ASN A 142 6.37 17.22 -3.58
C ASN A 142 6.36 17.07 -2.04
N GLY A 143 6.71 15.89 -1.54
CA GLY A 143 6.72 15.58 -0.11
C GLY A 143 5.35 15.52 0.56
N GLN A 144 4.24 15.51 -0.21
CA GLN A 144 2.87 15.43 0.25
C GLN A 144 2.16 14.20 -0.28
N LEU A 145 1.36 13.55 0.56
CA LEU A 145 0.52 12.43 0.15
C LEU A 145 -0.50 12.89 -0.91
N TYR A 146 -0.46 12.26 -2.08
CA TYR A 146 -1.38 12.54 -3.18
C TYR A 146 -2.59 11.62 -3.10
N ARG A 147 -3.78 12.20 -2.97
CA ARG A 147 -5.05 11.47 -2.81
C ARG A 147 -6.05 11.74 -3.94
N GLY A 148 -5.68 12.62 -4.89
CA GLY A 148 -6.62 13.08 -5.91
C GLY A 148 -7.71 13.99 -5.37
N ARG A 149 -8.69 14.32 -6.22
CA ARG A 149 -9.78 15.25 -5.87
C ARG A 149 -10.73 14.66 -4.82
N TRP A 150 -11.03 13.38 -4.90
CA TRP A 150 -12.04 12.71 -4.09
C TRP A 150 -11.45 11.79 -3.00
N GLY A 151 -10.14 11.80 -2.83
CA GLY A 151 -9.45 10.92 -1.88
C GLY A 151 -9.18 9.50 -2.40
N MET A 152 -9.46 9.21 -3.67
CA MET A 152 -9.48 7.86 -4.26
C MET A 152 -8.41 7.65 -5.34
N ALA A 153 -7.40 8.51 -5.43
CA ALA A 153 -6.29 8.31 -6.36
C ALA A 153 -5.29 7.27 -5.81
N GLY A 154 -4.48 6.71 -6.70
CA GLY A 154 -3.43 5.77 -6.31
C GLY A 154 -3.83 4.31 -6.48
N GLU A 155 -4.67 4.00 -7.48
CA GLU A 155 -5.13 2.64 -7.79
C GLU A 155 -4.50 2.08 -9.10
N PRO A 156 -3.16 2.07 -9.24
CA PRO A 156 -2.53 1.61 -10.48
C PRO A 156 -2.71 0.12 -10.72
N GLY A 157 -3.00 -0.68 -9.68
CA GLY A 157 -3.34 -2.08 -9.86
C GLY A 157 -4.49 -2.31 -10.84
N HIS A 158 -5.36 -1.30 -11.01
CA HIS A 158 -6.54 -1.38 -11.86
C HIS A 158 -6.41 -0.66 -13.22
N TYR A 159 -5.26 -0.03 -13.55
CA TYR A 159 -5.06 0.42 -14.93
C TYR A 159 -4.89 -0.79 -15.87
N ARG A 160 -5.37 -0.64 -17.11
CA ARG A 160 -5.45 -1.76 -18.06
C ARG A 160 -4.17 -1.87 -18.87
N VAL A 161 -3.39 -2.92 -18.61
CA VAL A 161 -2.15 -3.24 -19.34
C VAL A 161 -2.39 -4.17 -20.53
N VAL A 162 -3.49 -4.95 -20.50
CA VAL A 162 -3.86 -5.85 -21.59
C VAL A 162 -5.32 -5.60 -21.96
N PRO A 163 -5.61 -4.92 -23.07
CA PRO A 163 -6.98 -4.75 -23.56
C PRO A 163 -7.70 -6.12 -23.65
N ASP A 164 -8.94 -6.19 -23.15
CA ASP A 164 -9.76 -7.41 -23.12
C ASP A 164 -9.11 -8.64 -22.47
N GLY A 165 -8.10 -8.43 -21.64
CA GLY A 165 -7.35 -9.47 -20.94
C GLY A 165 -8.13 -10.15 -19.81
N ARG A 166 -7.40 -10.62 -18.80
CA ARG A 166 -7.96 -11.36 -17.64
C ARG A 166 -9.02 -10.54 -16.91
N LEU A 167 -10.11 -11.20 -16.50
CA LEU A 167 -11.16 -10.55 -15.67
C LEU A 167 -10.57 -10.16 -14.33
N CYS A 168 -10.84 -8.93 -13.90
CA CYS A 168 -10.45 -8.41 -12.59
C CYS A 168 -11.65 -8.35 -11.64
N GLY A 169 -11.40 -8.50 -10.33
CA GLY A 169 -12.41 -8.34 -9.28
C GLY A 169 -13.09 -6.97 -9.25
N CYS A 170 -12.47 -5.92 -9.82
CA CYS A 170 -13.09 -4.60 -9.97
C CYS A 170 -14.15 -4.52 -11.08
N GLY A 171 -14.40 -5.61 -11.82
CA GLY A 171 -15.35 -5.68 -12.93
C GLY A 171 -14.75 -5.36 -14.30
N ASN A 172 -13.54 -4.82 -14.39
CA ASN A 172 -12.83 -4.56 -15.64
C ASN A 172 -12.03 -5.78 -16.12
N ARG A 173 -11.47 -5.67 -17.33
CA ARG A 173 -10.56 -6.68 -17.89
C ARG A 173 -9.18 -6.07 -18.11
N GLY A 174 -8.13 -6.90 -17.93
CA GLY A 174 -6.76 -6.56 -18.26
C GLY A 174 -6.05 -5.67 -17.27
N CYS A 175 -6.55 -5.54 -16.03
CA CYS A 175 -5.91 -4.79 -14.96
C CYS A 175 -4.53 -5.33 -14.63
N TRP A 176 -3.58 -4.44 -14.33
CA TRP A 176 -2.18 -4.78 -14.03
C TRP A 176 -2.01 -5.82 -12.93
N GLU A 177 -2.79 -5.74 -11.86
CA GLU A 177 -2.74 -6.73 -10.77
C GLU A 177 -3.00 -8.17 -11.24
N GLN A 178 -3.74 -8.37 -12.33
CA GLN A 178 -4.02 -9.71 -12.88
C GLN A 178 -2.78 -10.34 -13.54
N TYR A 179 -1.69 -9.59 -13.70
CA TYR A 179 -0.44 -10.01 -14.34
C TYR A 179 0.78 -9.89 -13.44
N ALA A 180 0.71 -9.07 -12.37
CA ALA A 180 1.87 -8.68 -11.58
C ALA A 180 1.71 -8.87 -10.05
N SER A 181 0.58 -9.43 -9.58
CA SER A 181 0.31 -9.68 -8.16
C SER A 181 0.73 -11.09 -7.71
N GLY A 182 0.62 -11.36 -6.40
CA GLY A 182 0.78 -12.70 -5.83
C GLY A 182 -0.27 -13.69 -6.34
N SER A 183 -1.51 -13.24 -6.59
CA SER A 183 -2.53 -14.08 -7.27
C SER A 183 -2.13 -14.39 -8.71
N ALA A 184 -1.52 -13.44 -9.42
CA ALA A 184 -1.00 -13.69 -10.76
C ALA A 184 0.17 -14.69 -10.74
N LEU A 185 1.07 -14.62 -9.76
CA LEU A 185 2.15 -15.59 -9.56
C LEU A 185 1.60 -17.00 -9.41
N ALA A 186 0.61 -17.19 -8.54
CA ALA A 186 -0.05 -18.49 -8.36
C ALA A 186 -0.77 -18.96 -9.65
N ALA A 187 -1.42 -18.05 -10.37
CA ALA A 187 -2.10 -18.36 -11.64
C ALA A 187 -1.12 -18.84 -12.72
N GLU A 188 0.02 -18.15 -12.88
CA GLU A 188 1.09 -18.58 -13.82
C GLU A 188 1.60 -19.99 -13.49
N ALA A 189 1.85 -20.26 -12.19
CA ALA A 189 2.32 -21.58 -11.77
C ALA A 189 1.29 -22.68 -12.00
N ARG A 190 0.00 -22.41 -11.72
CA ARG A 190 -1.10 -23.34 -12.02
C ARG A 190 -1.23 -23.61 -13.52
N ASP A 191 -1.15 -22.57 -14.34
CA ASP A 191 -1.21 -22.71 -15.80
C ASP A 191 -0.01 -23.48 -16.34
N PHE A 192 1.18 -23.28 -15.79
CA PHE A 192 2.34 -24.08 -16.12
C PHE A 192 2.14 -25.56 -15.74
N ALA A 193 1.67 -25.83 -14.51
CA ALA A 193 1.43 -27.19 -14.03
C ALA A 193 0.38 -27.94 -14.85
N ARG A 194 -0.69 -27.26 -15.32
CA ARG A 194 -1.69 -27.85 -16.22
C ARG A 194 -1.11 -28.23 -17.59
N ARG A 195 -0.25 -27.36 -18.16
CA ARG A 195 0.34 -27.58 -19.48
C ARG A 195 1.51 -28.56 -19.47
N SER A 196 2.24 -28.63 -18.36
CA SER A 196 3.46 -29.44 -18.22
C SER A 196 3.57 -30.06 -16.82
N PRO A 197 2.71 -31.03 -16.45
CA PRO A 197 2.75 -31.64 -15.13
C PRO A 197 4.12 -32.25 -14.77
N GLY A 198 4.83 -32.83 -15.72
CA GLY A 198 6.17 -33.38 -15.53
C GLY A 198 7.24 -32.33 -15.26
N GLY A 199 7.03 -31.07 -15.69
CA GLY A 199 7.91 -29.95 -15.37
C GLY A 199 7.55 -29.23 -14.07
N ALA A 200 6.40 -29.56 -13.44
CA ALA A 200 5.88 -28.93 -12.24
C ALA A 200 5.85 -29.88 -11.03
N VAL A 201 6.66 -30.93 -11.05
CA VAL A 201 6.62 -32.00 -10.02
C VAL A 201 6.79 -31.42 -8.62
N ARG A 202 7.74 -30.52 -8.42
CA ARG A 202 7.99 -29.92 -7.10
C ARG A 202 6.85 -29.04 -6.63
N LEU A 203 6.30 -28.20 -7.53
CA LEU A 203 5.13 -27.37 -7.23
C LEU A 203 3.93 -28.22 -6.82
N LEU A 204 3.65 -29.29 -7.55
CA LEU A 204 2.56 -30.22 -7.25
C LEU A 204 2.78 -30.94 -5.90
N GLN A 205 4.02 -31.38 -5.60
CA GLN A 205 4.33 -31.99 -4.31
C GLN A 205 4.04 -31.07 -3.13
N LEU A 206 4.49 -29.81 -3.21
CA LEU A 206 4.23 -28.78 -2.18
C LEU A 206 2.74 -28.50 -2.04
N ALA A 207 2.00 -28.54 -3.13
CA ALA A 207 0.57 -28.26 -3.22
C ALA A 207 -0.33 -29.47 -2.88
N GLY A 208 0.18 -30.52 -2.27
CA GLY A 208 -0.59 -31.72 -1.92
C GLY A 208 -1.08 -32.53 -3.12
N GLY A 209 -0.40 -32.44 -4.26
CA GLY A 209 -0.68 -33.19 -5.48
C GLY A 209 -1.72 -32.58 -6.40
N THR A 210 -2.27 -31.39 -6.08
CA THR A 210 -3.31 -30.72 -6.87
C THR A 210 -2.83 -29.39 -7.43
N VAL A 211 -3.27 -29.06 -8.64
CA VAL A 211 -2.97 -27.76 -9.26
C VAL A 211 -3.60 -26.62 -8.48
N GLU A 212 -4.81 -26.81 -7.98
CA GLU A 212 -5.57 -25.82 -7.22
C GLU A 212 -4.92 -25.49 -5.87
N GLY A 213 -4.17 -26.42 -5.29
CA GLY A 213 -3.37 -26.20 -4.06
C GLY A 213 -2.13 -25.33 -4.24
N ILE A 214 -1.71 -25.03 -5.48
CA ILE A 214 -0.57 -24.16 -5.73
C ILE A 214 -0.97 -22.71 -5.38
N THR A 215 -0.36 -22.12 -4.35
CA THR A 215 -0.49 -20.71 -3.99
C THR A 215 0.85 -19.99 -4.19
N GLY A 216 0.90 -18.67 -3.94
CA GLY A 216 2.15 -17.92 -3.99
C GLY A 216 3.20 -18.45 -3.02
N HIS A 217 2.78 -19.05 -1.90
CA HIS A 217 3.68 -19.65 -0.91
C HIS A 217 4.45 -20.85 -1.49
N GLU A 218 3.74 -21.83 -2.09
CA GLU A 218 4.37 -23.01 -2.71
C GLU A 218 5.31 -22.62 -3.85
N VAL A 219 4.92 -21.59 -4.64
CA VAL A 219 5.79 -21.05 -5.69
C VAL A 219 7.07 -20.44 -5.11
N THR A 220 6.95 -19.70 -4.02
CA THR A 220 8.12 -19.08 -3.36
C THR A 220 9.04 -20.15 -2.77
N VAL A 221 8.49 -21.16 -2.09
CA VAL A 221 9.28 -22.28 -1.54
C VAL A 221 10.02 -23.01 -2.66
N ALA A 222 9.32 -23.39 -3.73
CA ALA A 222 9.94 -24.09 -4.88
C ALA A 222 11.03 -23.26 -5.54
N ALA A 223 10.80 -21.95 -5.73
CA ALA A 223 11.79 -21.05 -6.32
C ALA A 223 13.07 -20.92 -5.47
N ARG A 224 12.94 -20.84 -4.14
CA ARG A 224 14.09 -20.85 -3.22
C ARG A 224 14.88 -22.15 -3.23
N GLU A 225 14.24 -23.26 -3.59
CA GLU A 225 14.88 -24.56 -3.79
C GLU A 225 15.49 -24.70 -5.19
N GLY A 226 15.36 -23.69 -6.07
CA GLY A 226 15.92 -23.67 -7.41
C GLY A 226 15.04 -24.31 -8.48
N ASP A 227 13.74 -24.54 -8.22
CA ASP A 227 12.81 -25.09 -9.20
C ASP A 227 12.65 -24.14 -10.41
N ALA A 228 12.96 -24.64 -11.60
CA ALA A 228 13.00 -23.81 -12.80
C ALA A 228 11.63 -23.27 -13.21
N ALA A 229 10.55 -24.01 -12.96
CA ALA A 229 9.19 -23.57 -13.26
C ALA A 229 8.76 -22.43 -12.34
N ALA A 230 9.06 -22.54 -11.04
CA ALA A 230 8.80 -21.51 -10.05
C ALA A 230 9.61 -20.22 -10.31
N LEU A 231 10.91 -20.36 -10.60
CA LEU A 231 11.77 -19.23 -11.00
C LEU A 231 11.24 -18.52 -12.24
N ARG A 232 10.78 -19.31 -13.25
CA ARG A 232 10.17 -18.73 -14.46
C ARG A 232 8.90 -17.92 -14.14
N CYS A 233 8.10 -18.33 -13.16
CA CYS A 233 6.92 -17.56 -12.74
C CYS A 233 7.35 -16.22 -12.13
N PHE A 234 8.39 -16.18 -11.30
CA PHE A 234 8.94 -14.92 -10.76
C PHE A 234 9.52 -14.01 -11.86
N GLU A 235 10.19 -14.56 -12.88
CA GLU A 235 10.63 -13.77 -14.03
C GLU A 235 9.46 -13.08 -14.76
N ILE A 236 8.34 -13.81 -14.96
CA ILE A 236 7.15 -13.28 -15.63
C ILE A 236 6.56 -12.13 -14.81
N ILE A 237 6.37 -12.35 -13.49
CA ILE A 237 5.82 -11.32 -12.59
C ILE A 237 6.76 -10.11 -12.50
N GLY A 238 8.07 -10.34 -12.36
CA GLY A 238 9.07 -9.28 -12.31
C GLY A 238 9.07 -8.41 -13.57
N ARG A 239 8.90 -9.03 -14.75
CA ARG A 239 8.76 -8.29 -16.00
C ARG A 239 7.51 -7.40 -16.01
N TRP A 240 6.33 -7.94 -15.68
CA TRP A 240 5.09 -7.17 -15.63
C TRP A 240 5.14 -6.04 -14.60
N LEU A 241 5.80 -6.28 -13.45
CA LEU A 241 6.02 -5.22 -12.47
C LEU A 241 6.89 -4.10 -13.05
N GLY A 242 8.06 -4.44 -13.61
CA GLY A 242 8.97 -3.44 -14.16
C GLY A 242 8.38 -2.63 -15.31
N GLU A 243 7.67 -3.29 -16.24
CA GLU A 243 6.95 -2.61 -17.33
C GLU A 243 5.91 -1.62 -16.78
N GLY A 244 5.12 -2.04 -15.77
CA GLY A 244 4.13 -1.15 -15.13
C GLY A 244 4.77 0.01 -14.35
N LEU A 245 5.92 -0.18 -13.71
CA LEU A 245 6.67 0.92 -13.10
C LEU A 245 7.16 1.92 -14.15
N ALA A 246 7.57 1.45 -15.34
CA ALA A 246 7.99 2.33 -16.43
C ALA A 246 6.83 3.20 -16.96
N ASP A 247 5.63 2.63 -17.05
CA ASP A 247 4.41 3.37 -17.40
C ASP A 247 4.09 4.44 -16.33
N LEU A 248 4.16 4.08 -15.05
CA LEU A 248 3.97 5.04 -13.96
C LEU A 248 5.04 6.13 -13.94
N ALA A 249 6.29 5.80 -14.29
CA ALA A 249 7.35 6.79 -14.41
C ALA A 249 7.11 7.75 -15.58
N ALA A 250 6.49 7.30 -16.67
CA ALA A 250 6.10 8.17 -17.77
C ALA A 250 4.97 9.16 -17.40
N ILE A 251 4.15 8.82 -16.39
CA ILE A 251 3.00 9.63 -15.96
C ILE A 251 3.35 10.55 -14.78
N LEU A 252 4.09 10.06 -13.78
CA LEU A 252 4.29 10.72 -12.48
C LEU A 252 5.73 11.13 -12.19
N ASP A 253 6.70 10.64 -12.97
CA ASP A 253 8.14 10.95 -12.86
C ASP A 253 8.68 10.91 -11.40
N PRO A 254 8.54 9.77 -10.68
CA PRO A 254 9.01 9.68 -9.31
C PRO A 254 10.54 9.58 -9.23
N GLY A 255 11.10 9.93 -8.07
CA GLY A 255 12.50 9.66 -7.74
C GLY A 255 12.75 8.25 -7.19
N CYS A 256 11.69 7.62 -6.62
CA CYS A 256 11.80 6.31 -5.98
C CYS A 256 10.50 5.53 -6.10
N PHE A 257 10.62 4.24 -6.46
CA PHE A 257 9.60 3.22 -6.28
C PHE A 257 9.98 2.33 -5.10
N VAL A 258 9.06 2.18 -4.14
CA VAL A 258 9.19 1.26 -3.01
C VAL A 258 8.28 0.07 -3.24
N LEU A 259 8.82 -1.14 -3.22
CA LEU A 259 8.07 -2.39 -3.39
C LEU A 259 7.82 -3.02 -2.03
N GLY A 260 6.55 -3.12 -1.62
CA GLY A 260 6.12 -3.71 -0.36
C GLY A 260 5.09 -4.83 -0.56
N GLY A 261 4.50 -5.30 0.55
CA GLY A 261 3.52 -6.39 0.57
C GLY A 261 4.16 -7.78 0.64
N GLY A 262 3.33 -8.82 0.79
CA GLY A 262 3.82 -10.18 1.07
C GLY A 262 4.74 -10.77 0.00
N VAL A 263 4.58 -10.42 -1.28
CA VAL A 263 5.46 -10.90 -2.36
C VAL A 263 6.85 -10.25 -2.25
N SER A 264 6.97 -9.04 -1.71
CA SER A 264 8.25 -8.35 -1.58
C SER A 264 9.21 -9.05 -0.61
N GLU A 265 8.71 -9.92 0.30
CA GLU A 265 9.55 -10.77 1.15
C GLU A 265 10.40 -11.78 0.35
N ALA A 266 10.00 -12.07 -0.89
CA ALA A 266 10.74 -12.86 -1.86
C ALA A 266 11.48 -11.97 -2.89
N GLY A 267 11.80 -10.73 -2.52
CA GLY A 267 12.38 -9.74 -3.43
C GLY A 267 13.69 -10.16 -4.10
N ASP A 268 14.49 -10.95 -3.42
CA ASP A 268 15.71 -11.59 -3.92
C ASP A 268 15.49 -12.46 -5.18
N LEU A 269 14.26 -12.98 -5.38
CA LEU A 269 13.92 -13.83 -6.51
C LEU A 269 13.51 -13.05 -7.77
N PHE A 270 13.12 -11.78 -7.66
CA PHE A 270 12.56 -11.05 -8.79
C PHE A 270 12.96 -9.57 -8.91
N LEU A 271 13.56 -8.97 -7.89
CA LEU A 271 13.86 -7.53 -7.88
C LEU A 271 14.77 -7.10 -9.04
N ASP A 272 15.79 -7.89 -9.35
CA ASP A 272 16.70 -7.57 -10.45
C ASP A 272 15.96 -7.64 -11.80
N ARG A 273 15.03 -8.57 -11.95
CA ARG A 273 14.18 -8.64 -13.13
C ARG A 273 13.21 -7.47 -13.25
N VAL A 274 12.68 -6.98 -12.12
CA VAL A 274 11.86 -5.76 -12.09
C VAL A 274 12.69 -4.55 -12.55
N ARG A 275 13.89 -4.38 -12.01
CA ARG A 275 14.80 -3.29 -12.39
C ARG A 275 15.17 -3.34 -13.87
N GLU A 276 15.54 -4.51 -14.36
CA GLU A 276 15.87 -4.71 -15.78
C GLU A 276 14.68 -4.34 -16.68
N ALA A 277 13.48 -4.83 -16.36
CA ALA A 277 12.28 -4.54 -17.14
C ALA A 277 11.87 -3.06 -17.06
N PHE A 278 12.00 -2.44 -15.88
CA PHE A 278 11.81 -1.01 -15.69
C PHE A 278 12.75 -0.19 -16.56
N ASP A 279 14.05 -0.46 -16.52
CA ASP A 279 15.05 0.27 -17.30
C ASP A 279 14.83 0.13 -18.80
N HIS A 280 14.44 -1.07 -19.27
CA HIS A 280 14.12 -1.30 -20.67
C HIS A 280 12.83 -0.59 -21.12
N GLY A 281 11.81 -0.57 -20.27
CA GLY A 281 10.51 0.04 -20.57
C GLY A 281 10.50 1.56 -20.44
N LEU A 282 11.47 2.15 -19.74
CA LEU A 282 11.48 3.57 -19.40
C LEU A 282 11.59 4.45 -20.65
N THR A 283 10.59 5.29 -20.87
CA THR A 283 10.55 6.25 -21.98
C THR A 283 11.68 7.26 -21.83
N GLY A 284 12.47 7.43 -22.90
CA GLY A 284 13.58 8.37 -22.91
C GLY A 284 14.77 7.97 -22.01
N ARG A 285 14.92 6.69 -21.69
CA ARG A 285 15.89 6.12 -20.74
C ARG A 285 17.34 6.58 -20.91
N GLN A 286 17.75 7.00 -22.13
CA GLN A 286 19.09 7.49 -22.42
C GLN A 286 19.30 8.97 -22.04
N PHE A 287 18.23 9.71 -21.72
CA PHE A 287 18.25 11.16 -21.59
C PHE A 287 17.64 11.66 -20.27
N ARG A 288 17.23 10.76 -19.40
CA ARG A 288 16.61 11.11 -18.11
C ARG A 288 17.23 10.33 -16.95
N PRO A 289 17.19 10.87 -15.72
CA PRO A 289 17.46 10.08 -14.52
C PRO A 289 16.50 8.90 -14.39
N HIS A 290 16.96 7.81 -13.81
CA HIS A 290 16.13 6.65 -13.48
C HIS A 290 15.72 6.70 -12.02
N ALA A 291 14.44 6.44 -11.74
CA ALA A 291 13.98 6.26 -10.38
C ALA A 291 14.66 5.03 -9.73
N SER A 292 14.98 5.13 -8.45
CA SER A 292 15.42 3.95 -7.71
C SER A 292 14.25 2.98 -7.50
N VAL A 293 14.50 1.68 -7.63
CA VAL A 293 13.52 0.62 -7.32
C VAL A 293 14.07 -0.17 -6.15
N VAL A 294 13.42 -0.06 -4.99
CA VAL A 294 13.88 -0.61 -3.71
C VAL A 294 12.77 -1.40 -3.01
N LEU A 295 13.15 -2.30 -2.10
CA LEU A 295 12.19 -2.97 -1.23
C LEU A 295 11.81 -2.08 -0.05
N ALA A 296 10.59 -2.24 0.47
CA ALA A 296 10.09 -1.59 1.66
C ALA A 296 10.96 -1.96 2.89
N GLU A 297 11.21 -0.99 3.75
CA GLU A 297 12.08 -1.13 4.93
C GLU A 297 11.28 -1.38 6.22
N LEU A 298 10.06 -0.82 6.31
CA LEU A 298 9.22 -0.89 7.50
C LEU A 298 8.32 -2.15 7.53
N GLY A 299 8.30 -2.92 6.44
CA GLY A 299 7.60 -4.19 6.37
C GLY A 299 6.10 -4.10 6.66
N PRO A 300 5.52 -5.08 7.38
CA PRO A 300 4.08 -5.15 7.63
C PRO A 300 3.55 -4.06 8.56
N ASP A 301 4.41 -3.32 9.26
CA ASP A 301 4.01 -2.29 10.22
C ASP A 301 3.96 -0.89 9.58
N ALA A 302 4.35 -0.75 8.30
CA ALA A 302 4.37 0.53 7.57
C ALA A 302 3.01 1.24 7.59
N GLY A 303 1.90 0.51 7.38
CA GLY A 303 0.54 1.06 7.40
C GLY A 303 0.18 1.65 8.77
N LEU A 304 0.47 0.91 9.85
CA LEU A 304 0.24 1.35 11.23
C LEU A 304 1.07 2.60 11.57
N ILE A 305 2.37 2.56 11.28
CA ILE A 305 3.30 3.67 11.55
C ILE A 305 2.86 4.92 10.77
N GLY A 306 2.51 4.74 9.49
CA GLY A 306 2.09 5.85 8.64
C GLY A 306 0.76 6.46 9.06
N ALA A 307 -0.21 5.63 9.47
CA ALA A 307 -1.49 6.12 9.99
C ALA A 307 -1.29 6.97 11.25
N ALA A 308 -0.43 6.53 12.19
CA ALA A 308 -0.09 7.28 13.39
C ALA A 308 0.54 8.65 13.06
N ASP A 309 1.53 8.67 12.17
CA ASP A 309 2.23 9.91 11.81
C ASP A 309 1.34 10.88 11.02
N LEU A 310 0.49 10.36 10.13
CA LEU A 310 -0.52 11.17 9.43
C LEU A 310 -1.51 11.80 10.40
N ALA A 311 -1.95 11.09 11.44
CA ALA A 311 -2.82 11.62 12.47
C ALA A 311 -2.15 12.75 13.26
N ARG A 312 -0.90 12.55 13.70
CA ARG A 312 -0.08 13.56 14.37
C ARG A 312 0.04 14.84 13.53
N LYS A 313 0.42 14.69 12.26
CA LYS A 313 0.58 15.80 11.32
C LYS A 313 -0.73 16.56 11.08
N ARG A 314 -1.85 15.84 11.03
CA ARG A 314 -3.16 16.45 10.80
C ARG A 314 -3.67 17.18 12.04
N LEU A 315 -3.50 16.60 13.21
CA LEU A 315 -3.84 17.25 14.47
C LEU A 315 -3.10 18.60 14.62
N ALA A 316 -1.79 18.61 14.36
CA ALA A 316 -0.97 19.83 14.40
C ALA A 316 -1.44 20.93 13.43
N ARG A 317 -2.13 20.58 12.34
CA ARG A 317 -2.73 21.57 11.41
C ARG A 317 -4.08 22.11 11.87
N LEU A 318 -4.78 21.39 12.74
CA LEU A 318 -6.07 21.82 13.30
C LEU A 318 -5.89 22.68 14.55
N ASP A 319 -4.70 22.69 15.14
CA ASP A 319 -4.39 23.50 16.34
C ASP A 319 -4.19 24.98 15.93
N PRO A 320 -5.08 25.91 16.34
CA PRO A 320 -5.01 27.31 15.96
C PRO A 320 -3.82 28.07 16.58
N VAL A 321 -3.07 27.46 17.49
CA VAL A 321 -1.89 28.06 18.16
C VAL A 321 -0.64 28.06 17.28
N ASN A 322 -0.64 27.38 16.12
CA ASN A 322 0.51 27.35 15.21
C ASN A 322 0.17 27.85 13.80
N PRO A 323 0.06 29.19 13.55
CA PRO A 323 -0.28 29.75 12.23
C PRO A 323 0.82 29.64 11.18
N GLY A 324 1.93 28.94 11.47
CA GLY A 324 3.12 28.87 10.60
C GLY A 324 3.08 27.88 9.44
N ALA A 325 2.03 27.03 9.28
CA ALA A 325 2.00 25.96 8.29
C ALA A 325 1.30 26.32 6.96
N GLU A 326 0.59 27.44 6.85
CA GLU A 326 -0.14 27.85 5.63
C GLU A 326 0.58 28.87 4.73
N GLY A 327 1.83 29.18 5.03
CA GLY A 327 2.55 30.33 4.47
C GLY A 327 3.53 30.10 3.35
N ARG A 328 3.34 29.16 2.39
CA ARG A 328 4.19 29.08 1.17
C ARG A 328 3.51 28.51 -0.06
N THR A 329 2.30 28.88 -0.40
CA THR A 329 1.75 28.63 -1.76
C THR A 329 0.63 29.60 -2.13
N ARG A 330 0.82 30.91 -1.94
CA ARG A 330 0.11 31.96 -2.68
C ARG A 330 0.99 33.21 -2.70
N GLY A 331 1.81 33.32 -3.72
CA GLY A 331 2.64 34.49 -3.87
C GLY A 331 3.21 34.61 -5.27
N GLN A 332 2.56 35.45 -6.03
CA GLN A 332 3.05 36.22 -7.18
C GLN A 332 2.81 35.64 -8.58
N ALA A 333 1.56 35.74 -8.99
CA ALA A 333 1.26 36.17 -10.34
C ALA A 333 0.69 37.60 -10.22
N ALA A 334 1.55 38.58 -10.12
CA ALA A 334 1.18 40.00 -10.22
C ALA A 334 1.70 40.53 -11.56
N SER A 335 0.73 40.83 -12.43
CA SER A 335 0.68 41.94 -13.40
C SER A 335 2.02 42.48 -13.95
N GLN A 336 2.23 42.27 -15.23
CA GLN A 336 2.73 43.33 -16.10
C GLN A 336 1.88 43.39 -17.35
N THR A 337 0.83 44.21 -17.26
CA THR A 337 0.17 44.88 -18.38
C THR A 337 1.05 46.05 -18.78
N THR A 338 1.54 46.07 -19.98
CA THR A 338 1.68 47.31 -20.79
C THR A 338 1.72 46.94 -22.25
N ALA A 339 0.70 47.41 -22.96
CA ALA A 339 0.69 47.64 -24.40
C ALA A 339 1.66 48.82 -24.74
N PRO A 340 1.89 49.21 -26.04
CA PRO A 340 0.94 49.14 -27.12
C PRO A 340 1.21 48.09 -28.18
#